data_1d595d63c7f83025469d493b648cc920
#
_entry.id   1d595d63c7f83025469d493b648cc920
#
_cell.length_a   1.000
_cell.length_b   1.000
_cell.length_c   1.000
_cell.angle_alpha   90.00
_cell.angle_beta   90.00
_cell.angle_gamma   90.00
#
_symmetry.space_group_name_H-M   'P 1'
#
loop_
_entity.id
_entity.type
_entity.pdbx_description
1 polymer ?
#
loop_
_entity_poly.entity_id
_entity_poly.type
_entity_poly.pdbx_seq_one_letter_code
_entity_poly.pdbx_strand_id
1 'polypeptide(L)'
;MKQFLSTLPRNLLDCFRGRMIIGHIIAILLTFILVTSGFDWLYFASTRNPILRSWMFPAVRIGWHLPIVLPPVLLVIGGVCRSPGTKLAGWAVGQAEVIGGLVAALYKAITGRTHPPHGASADISHIFQFGFLRGGVFWGWPSSHTTIAFAMAATLFTVLPKPRWVGYVAMAYAFYVGIGVSMTIHWFSDFLAGAIIGTVIGVVVGKSFLLSQNNAISSLSRGKRMHAA
;
A
#
# COMPACT_ATOMS: atom_id res chain seq x y z
N MET A 1 -19.10 -4.21 -7.39
CA MET A 1 -18.47 -3.70 -8.62
C MET A 1 -18.81 -2.23 -8.92
N LYS A 2 -20.09 -1.79 -8.94
CA LYS A 2 -20.44 -0.37 -9.15
C LYS A 2 -19.66 0.59 -8.23
N GLN A 3 -19.66 0.37 -6.92
CA GLN A 3 -18.94 1.20 -5.95
C GLN A 3 -17.43 1.25 -6.24
N PHE A 4 -16.81 0.11 -6.54
CA PHE A 4 -15.39 0.04 -6.88
C PHE A 4 -15.02 0.99 -8.02
N LEU A 5 -15.74 0.93 -9.13
CA LEU A 5 -15.45 1.76 -10.30
C LEU A 5 -15.83 3.24 -10.10
N SER A 6 -16.97 3.52 -9.47
CA SER A 6 -17.47 4.89 -9.30
C SER A 6 -16.65 5.72 -8.30
N THR A 7 -16.04 5.08 -7.29
CA THR A 7 -15.24 5.78 -6.27
C THR A 7 -13.74 5.83 -6.58
N LEU A 8 -13.24 5.00 -7.52
CA LEU A 8 -11.81 4.88 -7.80
C LEU A 8 -11.14 6.22 -8.17
N PRO A 9 -11.65 7.02 -9.14
CA PRO A 9 -11.01 8.29 -9.49
C PRO A 9 -11.01 9.29 -8.33
N ARG A 10 -12.12 9.35 -7.59
CA ARG A 10 -12.24 10.22 -6.42
C ARG A 10 -11.26 9.80 -5.33
N ASN A 11 -11.21 8.52 -4.96
CA ASN A 11 -10.33 8.02 -3.93
C ASN A 11 -8.86 8.21 -4.30
N LEU A 12 -8.50 8.06 -5.58
CA LEU A 12 -7.16 8.37 -6.07
C LEU A 12 -6.79 9.84 -5.83
N LEU A 13 -7.69 10.77 -6.16
CA LEU A 13 -7.48 12.20 -5.94
C LEU A 13 -7.46 12.55 -4.43
N ASP A 14 -8.33 11.93 -3.64
CA ASP A 14 -8.42 12.18 -2.21
C ASP A 14 -7.17 11.73 -1.44
N CYS A 15 -6.38 10.79 -1.98
CA CYS A 15 -5.06 10.44 -1.43
C CYS A 15 -4.09 11.64 -1.42
N PHE A 16 -4.26 12.62 -2.31
CA PHE A 16 -3.41 13.80 -2.43
C PHE A 16 -4.05 15.08 -1.89
N ARG A 17 -5.19 15.00 -1.19
CA ARG A 17 -5.95 16.16 -0.73
C ARG A 17 -5.98 16.30 0.79
N GLY A 18 -6.13 17.54 1.25
CA GLY A 18 -6.29 17.86 2.66
C GLY A 18 -5.15 17.29 3.51
N ARG A 19 -5.48 16.67 4.63
CA ARG A 19 -4.47 16.10 5.55
C ARG A 19 -3.70 14.90 4.97
N MET A 20 -4.19 14.27 3.91
CA MET A 20 -3.54 13.11 3.31
C MET A 20 -2.22 13.49 2.63
N ILE A 21 -2.11 14.71 2.09
CA ILE A 21 -0.86 15.21 1.48
C ILE A 21 0.31 15.25 2.48
N ILE A 22 0.01 15.41 3.78
CA ILE A 22 1.04 15.42 4.83
C ILE A 22 1.81 14.10 4.85
N GLY A 23 1.12 12.97 4.65
CA GLY A 23 1.79 11.67 4.56
C GLY A 23 2.80 11.61 3.42
N HIS A 24 2.46 12.14 2.25
CA HIS A 24 3.38 12.18 1.10
C HIS A 24 4.58 13.10 1.39
N ILE A 25 4.34 14.26 2.01
CA ILE A 25 5.42 15.18 2.41
C ILE A 25 6.35 14.51 3.42
N ILE A 26 5.81 13.83 4.43
CA ILE A 26 6.62 13.10 5.42
C ILE A 26 7.44 12.00 4.72
N ALA A 27 6.86 11.23 3.78
CA ALA A 27 7.57 10.20 3.05
C ALA A 27 8.76 10.77 2.25
N ILE A 28 8.58 11.92 1.60
CA ILE A 28 9.64 12.62 0.87
C ILE A 28 10.73 13.12 1.83
N LEU A 29 10.35 13.79 2.92
CA LEU A 29 11.30 14.35 3.89
C LEU A 29 12.11 13.24 4.58
N LEU A 30 11.47 12.14 4.99
CA LEU A 30 12.18 11.00 5.59
C LEU A 30 13.13 10.36 4.57
N THR A 31 12.73 10.23 3.31
CA THR A 31 13.62 9.72 2.27
C THR A 31 14.85 10.65 2.12
N PHE A 32 14.63 11.95 2.05
CA PHE A 32 15.72 12.92 1.97
C PHE A 32 16.69 12.81 3.16
N ILE A 33 16.17 12.72 4.38
CA ILE A 33 17.00 12.57 5.59
C ILE A 33 17.80 11.25 5.55
N LEU A 34 17.18 10.14 5.20
CA LEU A 34 17.85 8.83 5.20
C LEU A 34 18.90 8.72 4.09
N VAL A 35 18.67 9.34 2.95
CA VAL A 35 19.64 9.39 1.84
C VAL A 35 20.81 10.29 2.22
N THR A 36 20.55 11.53 2.68
CA THR A 36 21.61 12.51 2.98
C THR A 36 22.44 12.16 4.21
N SER A 37 21.87 11.41 5.17
CA SER A 37 22.61 10.89 6.31
C SER A 37 23.49 9.67 5.97
N GLY A 38 23.38 9.11 4.77
CA GLY A 38 24.06 7.86 4.39
C GLY A 38 23.44 6.60 5.01
N PHE A 39 22.29 6.73 5.71
CA PHE A 39 21.66 5.59 6.38
C PHE A 39 21.23 4.51 5.39
N ASP A 40 20.68 4.88 4.24
CA ASP A 40 20.28 3.91 3.21
C ASP A 40 21.43 3.01 2.76
N TRP A 41 22.61 3.61 2.58
CA TRP A 41 23.81 2.86 2.24
C TRP A 41 24.31 1.99 3.40
N LEU A 42 24.37 2.53 4.61
CA LEU A 42 24.79 1.81 5.80
C LEU A 42 23.89 0.59 6.05
N TYR A 43 22.56 0.78 5.97
CA TYR A 43 21.59 -0.30 6.11
C TYR A 43 21.76 -1.35 5.01
N PHE A 44 21.91 -0.91 3.75
CA PHE A 44 22.18 -1.79 2.63
C PHE A 44 23.44 -2.64 2.86
N ALA A 45 24.55 -2.04 3.22
CA ALA A 45 25.82 -2.73 3.41
C ALA A 45 25.75 -3.74 4.56
N SER A 46 25.06 -3.39 5.68
CA SER A 46 24.95 -4.23 6.86
C SER A 46 23.96 -5.40 6.70
N THR A 47 22.92 -5.26 5.86
CA THR A 47 21.87 -6.27 5.72
C THR A 47 22.02 -7.21 4.53
N ARG A 48 22.99 -6.97 3.64
CA ARG A 48 23.24 -7.81 2.43
C ARG A 48 24.03 -9.10 2.71
N ASN A 49 23.84 -9.68 3.87
CA ASN A 49 24.31 -11.01 4.19
C ASN A 49 23.52 -12.06 3.39
N PRO A 50 24.16 -13.07 2.73
CA PRO A 50 23.49 -14.10 1.95
C PRO A 50 22.45 -14.91 2.74
N ILE A 51 22.74 -15.20 4.03
CA ILE A 51 21.83 -15.94 4.90
C ILE A 51 20.59 -15.11 5.18
N LEU A 52 20.75 -13.86 5.62
CA LEU A 52 19.64 -12.96 5.90
C LEU A 52 18.77 -12.72 4.65
N ARG A 53 19.43 -12.55 3.50
CA ARG A 53 18.74 -12.40 2.21
C ARG A 53 17.89 -13.62 1.86
N SER A 54 18.39 -14.84 2.07
CA SER A 54 17.63 -16.06 1.78
C SER A 54 16.37 -16.17 2.65
N TRP A 55 16.44 -15.77 3.91
CA TRP A 55 15.30 -15.73 4.84
C TRP A 55 14.28 -14.64 4.49
N MET A 56 14.73 -13.51 3.94
CA MET A 56 13.88 -12.37 3.64
C MET A 56 13.34 -12.38 2.19
N PHE A 57 13.94 -13.15 1.28
CA PHE A 57 13.49 -13.23 -0.11
C PHE A 57 12.03 -13.72 -0.28
N PRO A 58 11.49 -14.63 0.55
CA PRO A 58 10.07 -14.99 0.48
C PRO A 58 9.13 -13.79 0.65
N ALA A 59 9.53 -12.74 1.38
CA ALA A 59 8.73 -11.52 1.53
C ALA A 59 8.46 -10.83 0.19
N VAL A 60 9.42 -10.86 -0.74
CA VAL A 60 9.26 -10.30 -2.09
C VAL A 60 8.17 -11.06 -2.86
N ARG A 61 8.23 -12.39 -2.82
CA ARG A 61 7.24 -13.25 -3.53
C ARG A 61 5.86 -13.12 -2.92
N ILE A 62 5.76 -13.25 -1.59
CA ILE A 62 4.48 -13.13 -0.88
C ILE A 62 3.91 -11.72 -1.04
N GLY A 63 4.76 -10.69 -0.98
CA GLY A 63 4.38 -9.29 -1.17
C GLY A 63 3.82 -8.98 -2.56
N TRP A 64 4.17 -9.78 -3.56
CA TRP A 64 3.62 -9.67 -4.91
C TRP A 64 2.34 -10.50 -5.11
N HIS A 65 2.33 -11.75 -4.64
CA HIS A 65 1.23 -12.68 -4.94
C HIS A 65 0.01 -12.51 -4.03
N LEU A 66 0.22 -12.27 -2.72
CA LEU A 66 -0.90 -12.19 -1.79
C LEU A 66 -1.88 -11.05 -2.11
N PRO A 67 -1.44 -9.83 -2.48
CA PRO A 67 -2.37 -8.78 -2.89
C PRO A 67 -3.23 -9.16 -4.11
N ILE A 68 -2.69 -9.91 -5.06
CA ILE A 68 -3.46 -10.36 -6.22
C ILE A 68 -4.53 -11.38 -5.84
N VAL A 69 -4.22 -12.25 -4.88
CA VAL A 69 -5.08 -13.39 -4.49
C VAL A 69 -6.11 -13.00 -3.43
N LEU A 70 -5.76 -12.13 -2.49
CA LEU A 70 -6.61 -11.85 -1.34
C LEU A 70 -7.97 -11.21 -1.69
N PRO A 71 -8.07 -10.18 -2.56
CA PRO A 71 -9.35 -9.58 -2.90
C PRO A 71 -10.35 -10.58 -3.50
N PRO A 72 -10.02 -11.37 -4.54
CA PRO A 72 -10.95 -12.35 -5.07
C PRO A 72 -11.30 -13.44 -4.05
N VAL A 73 -10.38 -13.88 -3.20
CA VAL A 73 -10.67 -14.83 -2.12
C VAL A 73 -11.69 -14.27 -1.13
N LEU A 74 -11.51 -13.01 -0.70
CA LEU A 74 -12.49 -12.34 0.18
C LEU A 74 -13.85 -12.19 -0.48
N LEU A 75 -13.91 -11.93 -1.79
CA LEU A 75 -15.17 -11.84 -2.52
C LEU A 75 -15.88 -13.19 -2.60
N VAL A 76 -15.15 -14.28 -2.85
CA VAL A 76 -15.70 -15.64 -2.89
C VAL A 76 -16.19 -16.04 -1.51
N ILE A 77 -15.35 -15.92 -0.47
CA ILE A 77 -15.75 -16.25 0.92
C ILE A 77 -16.97 -15.42 1.34
N GLY A 78 -16.95 -14.11 1.09
CA GLY A 78 -18.07 -13.22 1.40
C GLY A 78 -19.33 -13.56 0.60
N GLY A 79 -19.20 -14.18 -0.58
CA GLY A 79 -20.28 -14.71 -1.38
C GLY A 79 -20.88 -15.96 -0.77
N VAL A 80 -20.05 -16.96 -0.53
CA VAL A 80 -20.45 -18.27 0.01
C VAL A 80 -21.01 -18.14 1.42
N CYS A 81 -20.33 -17.43 2.30
CA CYS A 81 -20.75 -17.21 3.69
C CYS A 81 -21.84 -16.12 3.84
N ARG A 82 -22.32 -15.55 2.75
CA ARG A 82 -23.30 -14.45 2.75
C ARG A 82 -22.92 -13.28 3.68
N SER A 83 -21.63 -12.99 3.79
CA SER A 83 -21.07 -11.94 4.64
C SER A 83 -20.88 -10.62 3.87
N PRO A 84 -21.75 -9.61 4.09
CA PRO A 84 -21.61 -8.31 3.44
C PRO A 84 -20.29 -7.60 3.79
N GLY A 85 -19.83 -7.72 5.04
CA GLY A 85 -18.58 -7.14 5.51
C GLY A 85 -17.35 -7.71 4.80
N THR A 86 -17.30 -9.04 4.62
CA THR A 86 -16.21 -9.71 3.89
C THR A 86 -16.20 -9.31 2.40
N LYS A 87 -17.38 -9.20 1.77
CA LYS A 87 -17.48 -8.68 0.38
C LYS A 87 -17.01 -7.23 0.28
N LEU A 88 -17.40 -6.39 1.23
CA LEU A 88 -16.95 -5.01 1.29
C LEU A 88 -15.42 -4.94 1.40
N ALA A 89 -14.83 -5.76 2.29
CA ALA A 89 -13.39 -5.84 2.46
C ALA A 89 -12.70 -6.25 1.15
N GLY A 90 -13.19 -7.27 0.44
CA GLY A 90 -12.64 -7.69 -0.84
C GLY A 90 -12.61 -6.57 -1.90
N TRP A 91 -13.73 -5.83 -2.06
CA TRP A 91 -13.77 -4.70 -3.00
C TRP A 91 -12.89 -3.53 -2.55
N ALA A 92 -12.89 -3.19 -1.26
CA ALA A 92 -12.09 -2.10 -0.73
C ALA A 92 -10.59 -2.39 -0.84
N VAL A 93 -10.16 -3.61 -0.47
CA VAL A 93 -8.76 -4.05 -0.57
C VAL A 93 -8.31 -4.02 -2.02
N GLY A 94 -9.06 -4.63 -2.94
CA GLY A 94 -8.68 -4.61 -4.36
C GLY A 94 -8.56 -3.19 -4.93
N GLN A 95 -9.44 -2.25 -4.53
CA GLN A 95 -9.30 -0.86 -4.97
C GLN A 95 -8.07 -0.17 -4.36
N ALA A 96 -7.77 -0.41 -3.08
CA ALA A 96 -6.61 0.17 -2.42
C ALA A 96 -5.29 -0.33 -3.06
N GLU A 97 -5.23 -1.58 -3.46
CA GLU A 97 -4.07 -2.16 -4.13
C GLU A 97 -3.87 -1.59 -5.53
N VAL A 98 -4.94 -1.43 -6.30
CA VAL A 98 -4.90 -0.76 -7.61
C VAL A 98 -4.39 0.68 -7.46
N ILE A 99 -4.95 1.45 -6.52
CA ILE A 99 -4.51 2.83 -6.28
C ILE A 99 -3.06 2.83 -5.78
N GLY A 100 -2.68 1.91 -4.89
CA GLY A 100 -1.31 1.77 -4.38
C GLY A 100 -0.30 1.51 -5.50
N GLY A 101 -0.61 0.61 -6.41
CA GLY A 101 0.19 0.33 -7.60
C GLY A 101 0.33 1.54 -8.51
N LEU A 102 -0.77 2.23 -8.82
CA LEU A 102 -0.79 3.43 -9.65
C LEU A 102 0.02 4.58 -9.04
N VAL A 103 -0.16 4.85 -7.75
CA VAL A 103 0.56 5.93 -7.05
C VAL A 103 2.06 5.61 -6.98
N ALA A 104 2.44 4.37 -6.65
CA ALA A 104 3.83 3.96 -6.65
C ALA A 104 4.48 4.06 -8.04
N ALA A 105 3.76 3.63 -9.10
CA ALA A 105 4.23 3.75 -10.48
C ALA A 105 4.40 5.23 -10.91
N LEU A 106 3.47 6.11 -10.52
CA LEU A 106 3.56 7.54 -10.79
C LEU A 106 4.81 8.16 -10.15
N TYR A 107 5.06 7.88 -8.88
CA TYR A 107 6.27 8.37 -8.21
C TYR A 107 7.54 7.83 -8.85
N LYS A 108 7.58 6.56 -9.22
CA LYS A 108 8.72 5.97 -9.94
C LYS A 108 8.97 6.65 -11.28
N ALA A 109 7.89 6.89 -12.03
CA ALA A 109 7.96 7.57 -13.31
C ALA A 109 8.56 9.00 -13.22
N ILE A 110 8.42 9.65 -12.07
CA ILE A 110 8.89 11.02 -11.86
C ILE A 110 10.29 11.05 -11.23
N THR A 111 10.57 10.14 -10.28
CA THR A 111 11.80 10.18 -9.48
C THR A 111 12.95 9.39 -10.10
N GLY A 112 12.65 8.32 -10.82
CA GLY A 112 13.66 7.47 -11.49
C GLY A 112 14.78 7.02 -10.57
N ARG A 113 14.51 6.74 -9.28
CA ARG A 113 15.53 6.37 -8.31
C ARG A 113 16.19 5.04 -8.66
N THR A 114 17.51 5.00 -8.64
CA THR A 114 18.28 3.77 -8.82
C THR A 114 18.03 2.82 -7.65
N HIS A 115 17.71 1.57 -7.94
CA HIS A 115 17.56 0.52 -6.92
C HIS A 115 18.92 -0.08 -6.51
N PRO A 116 19.00 -0.73 -5.34
CA PRO A 116 20.25 -1.33 -4.88
C PRO A 116 20.74 -2.43 -5.84
N PRO A 117 21.98 -2.37 -6.32
CA PRO A 117 22.56 -3.39 -7.18
C PRO A 117 22.99 -4.62 -6.38
N HIS A 118 23.24 -5.73 -7.08
CA HIS A 118 23.70 -6.96 -6.43
C HIS A 118 25.12 -6.90 -5.86
N GLY A 119 25.94 -5.95 -6.28
CA GLY A 119 27.35 -5.86 -5.88
C GLY A 119 27.88 -4.44 -6.08
N ALA A 120 27.41 -3.48 -5.28
CA ALA A 120 27.94 -2.12 -5.36
C ALA A 120 29.16 -1.96 -4.45
N SER A 121 30.21 -1.39 -5.00
CA SER A 121 31.40 -0.95 -4.29
C SER A 121 31.30 0.49 -3.78
N ALA A 122 30.29 1.24 -4.20
CA ALA A 122 30.08 2.64 -3.88
C ALA A 122 28.61 2.94 -3.56
N ASP A 123 28.38 3.98 -2.75
CA ASP A 123 27.04 4.44 -2.43
C ASP A 123 26.37 5.09 -3.66
N ILE A 124 25.30 4.45 -4.12
CA ILE A 124 24.45 4.95 -5.20
C ILE A 124 23.01 5.22 -4.74
N SER A 125 22.76 5.20 -3.42
CA SER A 125 21.41 5.39 -2.84
C SER A 125 20.83 6.77 -3.12
N HIS A 126 21.69 7.75 -3.40
CA HIS A 126 21.36 9.13 -3.70
C HIS A 126 21.11 9.43 -5.19
N ILE A 127 21.20 8.42 -6.07
CA ILE A 127 21.03 8.62 -7.51
C ILE A 127 19.55 8.59 -7.88
N PHE A 128 19.05 9.76 -8.28
CA PHE A 128 17.70 9.98 -8.82
C PHE A 128 17.80 10.54 -10.24
N GLN A 129 17.00 10.00 -11.15
CA GLN A 129 16.88 10.49 -12.53
C GLN A 129 15.54 11.21 -12.68
N PHE A 130 15.43 12.38 -12.06
CA PHE A 130 14.19 13.15 -12.10
C PHE A 130 13.76 13.48 -13.53
N GLY A 131 12.47 13.31 -13.79
CA GLY A 131 11.85 13.52 -15.09
C GLY A 131 10.96 12.36 -15.49
N PHE A 132 9.92 12.65 -16.29
CA PHE A 132 8.90 11.66 -16.61
C PHE A 132 9.48 10.47 -17.39
N LEU A 133 9.31 9.27 -16.85
CA LEU A 133 9.72 7.96 -17.37
C LEU A 133 11.24 7.74 -17.57
N ARG A 134 12.12 8.60 -17.08
CA ARG A 134 13.57 8.41 -17.22
C ARG A 134 14.08 7.12 -16.57
N GLY A 135 13.56 6.76 -15.40
CA GLY A 135 13.87 5.50 -14.70
C GLY A 135 12.80 4.41 -14.90
N GLY A 136 11.78 4.64 -15.72
CA GLY A 136 10.64 3.72 -15.91
C GLY A 136 9.65 3.76 -14.75
N VAL A 137 8.79 2.75 -14.65
CA VAL A 137 7.70 2.66 -13.67
C VAL A 137 7.79 1.44 -12.74
N PHE A 138 8.75 0.56 -12.99
CA PHE A 138 8.85 -0.71 -12.25
C PHE A 138 9.84 -0.64 -11.08
N TRP A 139 10.91 0.13 -11.22
CA TRP A 139 12.02 0.22 -10.28
C TRP A 139 12.12 1.61 -9.66
N GLY A 140 12.56 1.68 -8.41
CA GLY A 140 12.82 2.94 -7.71
C GLY A 140 11.87 3.24 -6.56
N TRP A 141 11.75 4.52 -6.24
CA TRP A 141 11.02 5.05 -5.10
C TRP A 141 9.57 5.39 -5.44
N PRO A 142 8.63 5.07 -4.53
CA PRO A 142 8.72 4.21 -3.35
C PRO A 142 8.63 2.71 -3.72
N SER A 143 8.84 1.82 -2.75
CA SER A 143 8.62 0.38 -2.95
C SER A 143 7.15 0.08 -3.24
N SER A 144 6.84 -0.48 -4.41
CA SER A 144 5.46 -0.89 -4.75
C SER A 144 4.96 -2.03 -3.87
N HIS A 145 5.81 -3.03 -3.57
CA HIS A 145 5.45 -4.12 -2.66
C HIS A 145 4.98 -3.59 -1.32
N THR A 146 5.74 -2.66 -0.75
CA THR A 146 5.39 -2.06 0.54
C THR A 146 4.15 -1.19 0.44
N THR A 147 4.06 -0.34 -0.59
CA THR A 147 2.89 0.54 -0.78
C THR A 147 1.60 -0.26 -0.87
N ILE A 148 1.59 -1.34 -1.66
CA ILE A 148 0.42 -2.21 -1.83
C ILE A 148 0.13 -2.97 -0.54
N ALA A 149 1.14 -3.56 0.12
CA ALA A 149 0.94 -4.30 1.36
C ALA A 149 0.37 -3.44 2.48
N PHE A 150 0.87 -2.20 2.66
CA PHE A 150 0.34 -1.27 3.66
C PHE A 150 -1.03 -0.71 3.26
N ALA A 151 -1.30 -0.48 1.98
CA ALA A 151 -2.63 -0.09 1.52
C ALA A 151 -3.66 -1.18 1.83
N MET A 152 -3.34 -2.45 1.54
CA MET A 152 -4.14 -3.61 1.91
C MET A 152 -4.38 -3.68 3.42
N ALA A 153 -3.31 -3.63 4.21
CA ALA A 153 -3.38 -3.78 5.67
C ALA A 153 -4.20 -2.66 6.33
N ALA A 154 -3.94 -1.40 5.95
CA ALA A 154 -4.69 -0.25 6.47
C ALA A 154 -6.16 -0.26 6.04
N THR A 155 -6.46 -0.75 4.83
CA THR A 155 -7.84 -0.95 4.38
C THR A 155 -8.54 -2.00 5.24
N LEU A 156 -7.95 -3.18 5.43
CA LEU A 156 -8.52 -4.23 6.29
C LEU A 156 -8.73 -3.75 7.72
N PHE A 157 -7.75 -3.05 8.28
CA PHE A 157 -7.86 -2.47 9.62
C PHE A 157 -9.03 -1.48 9.74
N THR A 158 -9.31 -0.75 8.66
CA THR A 158 -10.38 0.23 8.60
C THR A 158 -11.75 -0.42 8.42
N VAL A 159 -11.89 -1.32 7.43
CA VAL A 159 -13.20 -1.89 7.05
C VAL A 159 -13.64 -3.07 7.91
N LEU A 160 -12.70 -3.75 8.61
CA LEU A 160 -12.97 -4.84 9.53
C LEU A 160 -12.50 -4.48 10.95
N PRO A 161 -13.21 -3.54 11.64
CA PRO A 161 -12.77 -3.09 12.96
C PRO A 161 -12.90 -4.18 14.04
N LYS A 162 -13.62 -5.24 13.77
CA LYS A 162 -13.78 -6.42 14.64
C LYS A 162 -13.84 -7.69 13.79
N PRO A 163 -13.10 -8.76 14.16
CA PRO A 163 -12.13 -8.77 15.27
C PRO A 163 -10.83 -8.06 14.90
N ARG A 164 -10.27 -7.28 15.81
CA ARG A 164 -9.07 -6.44 15.58
C ARG A 164 -7.83 -7.23 15.17
N TRP A 165 -7.74 -8.51 15.54
CA TRP A 165 -6.58 -9.34 15.21
C TRP A 165 -6.35 -9.44 13.68
N VAL A 166 -7.41 -9.38 12.86
CA VAL A 166 -7.28 -9.38 11.39
C VAL A 166 -6.43 -8.19 10.92
N GLY A 167 -6.72 -7.00 11.45
CA GLY A 167 -5.93 -5.79 11.14
C GLY A 167 -4.48 -5.89 11.61
N TYR A 168 -4.25 -6.44 12.81
CA TYR A 168 -2.88 -6.61 13.33
C TYR A 168 -2.08 -7.63 12.51
N VAL A 169 -2.68 -8.76 12.12
CA VAL A 169 -2.03 -9.76 11.26
C VAL A 169 -1.72 -9.17 9.89
N ALA A 170 -2.66 -8.41 9.31
CA ALA A 170 -2.42 -7.72 8.03
C ALA A 170 -1.29 -6.69 8.14
N MET A 171 -1.21 -5.97 9.27
CA MET A 171 -0.14 -5.00 9.51
C MET A 171 1.21 -5.69 9.72
N ALA A 172 1.26 -6.79 10.49
CA ALA A 172 2.47 -7.61 10.67
C ALA A 172 2.97 -8.16 9.32
N TYR A 173 2.06 -8.63 8.47
CA TYR A 173 2.39 -9.00 7.10
C TYR A 173 3.00 -7.84 6.30
N ALA A 174 2.39 -6.64 6.36
CA ALA A 174 2.90 -5.48 5.63
C ALA A 174 4.30 -5.07 6.09
N PHE A 175 4.58 -5.14 7.40
CA PHE A 175 5.92 -4.93 7.94
C PHE A 175 6.91 -6.00 7.48
N TYR A 176 6.51 -7.28 7.49
CA TYR A 176 7.35 -8.37 6.98
C TYR A 176 7.74 -8.15 5.52
N VAL A 177 6.77 -7.79 4.67
CA VAL A 177 7.03 -7.45 3.26
C VAL A 177 7.96 -6.24 3.16
N GLY A 178 7.68 -5.15 3.87
CA GLY A 178 8.46 -3.92 3.81
C GLY A 178 9.92 -4.13 4.24
N ILE A 179 10.14 -4.79 5.38
CA ILE A 179 11.47 -5.13 5.86
C ILE A 179 12.17 -6.08 4.88
N GLY A 180 11.50 -7.14 4.44
CA GLY A 180 12.08 -8.11 3.53
C GLY A 180 12.51 -7.50 2.19
N VAL A 181 11.70 -6.62 1.59
CA VAL A 181 12.08 -5.96 0.34
C VAL A 181 13.20 -4.94 0.54
N SER A 182 13.28 -4.26 1.70
CA SER A 182 14.38 -3.33 2.00
C SER A 182 15.71 -4.05 2.19
N MET A 183 15.69 -5.29 2.64
CA MET A 183 16.89 -6.14 2.78
C MET A 183 17.28 -6.84 1.48
N THR A 184 16.45 -6.79 0.43
CA THR A 184 16.67 -7.59 -0.78
C THR A 184 16.77 -6.77 -2.06
N ILE A 185 15.77 -5.94 -2.37
CA ILE A 185 15.63 -5.29 -3.69
C ILE A 185 15.38 -3.77 -3.62
N HIS A 186 15.14 -3.20 -2.44
CA HIS A 186 14.87 -1.78 -2.24
C HIS A 186 15.82 -1.14 -1.21
N TRP A 187 15.87 0.19 -1.18
CA TRP A 187 16.48 0.95 -0.09
C TRP A 187 15.54 0.98 1.13
N PHE A 188 16.08 1.24 2.31
CA PHE A 188 15.27 1.34 3.53
C PHE A 188 14.27 2.50 3.46
N SER A 189 14.67 3.63 2.90
CA SER A 189 13.77 4.77 2.70
C SER A 189 12.65 4.48 1.70
N ASP A 190 12.86 3.59 0.69
CA ASP A 190 11.79 3.15 -0.22
C ASP A 190 10.71 2.37 0.54
N PHE A 191 11.14 1.55 1.53
CA PHE A 191 10.21 0.85 2.42
C PHE A 191 9.41 1.84 3.27
N LEU A 192 10.05 2.77 3.98
CA LEU A 192 9.35 3.73 4.83
C LEU A 192 8.38 4.60 4.05
N ALA A 193 8.81 5.11 2.91
CA ALA A 193 7.94 5.89 2.03
C ALA A 193 6.73 5.07 1.55
N GLY A 194 6.97 3.82 1.11
CA GLY A 194 5.89 2.91 0.71
C GLY A 194 4.91 2.62 1.85
N ALA A 195 5.40 2.44 3.08
CA ALA A 195 4.57 2.20 4.26
C ALA A 195 3.64 3.38 4.57
N ILE A 196 4.17 4.59 4.54
CA ILE A 196 3.40 5.82 4.82
C ILE A 196 2.36 6.06 3.71
N ILE A 197 2.79 6.05 2.45
CA ILE A 197 1.91 6.28 1.30
C ILE A 197 0.83 5.21 1.22
N GLY A 198 1.19 3.93 1.40
CA GLY A 198 0.23 2.83 1.42
C GLY A 198 -0.80 2.98 2.55
N THR A 199 -0.38 3.39 3.75
CA THR A 199 -1.29 3.65 4.86
C THR A 199 -2.28 4.77 4.55
N VAL A 200 -1.82 5.87 3.94
CA VAL A 200 -2.70 6.96 3.48
C VAL A 200 -3.77 6.42 2.53
N ILE A 201 -3.36 5.65 1.52
CA ILE A 201 -4.26 5.07 0.53
C ILE A 201 -5.29 4.15 1.19
N GLY A 202 -4.83 3.25 2.05
CA GLY A 202 -5.71 2.29 2.72
C GLY A 202 -6.75 2.96 3.63
N VAL A 203 -6.38 4.03 4.33
CA VAL A 203 -7.30 4.82 5.17
C VAL A 203 -8.34 5.56 4.31
N VAL A 204 -7.91 6.18 3.20
CA VAL A 204 -8.83 6.89 2.28
C VAL A 204 -9.85 5.93 1.70
N VAL A 205 -9.40 4.83 1.12
CA VAL A 205 -10.26 3.84 0.49
C VAL A 205 -11.18 3.17 1.52
N GLY A 206 -10.63 2.72 2.64
CA GLY A 206 -11.41 2.08 3.69
C GLY A 206 -12.55 2.96 4.21
N LYS A 207 -12.27 4.23 4.51
CA LYS A 207 -13.30 5.21 4.94
C LYS A 207 -14.35 5.45 3.85
N SER A 208 -13.95 5.58 2.58
CA SER A 208 -14.86 5.77 1.46
C SER A 208 -15.86 4.63 1.33
N PHE A 209 -15.39 3.37 1.48
CA PHE A 209 -16.25 2.20 1.40
C PHE A 209 -17.21 2.10 2.59
N LEU A 210 -16.77 2.40 3.81
CA LEU A 210 -17.64 2.42 4.99
C LEU A 210 -18.73 3.49 4.89
N LEU A 211 -18.39 4.70 4.47
CA LEU A 211 -19.36 5.78 4.29
C LEU A 211 -20.45 5.41 3.28
N SER A 212 -20.06 4.81 2.17
CA SER A 212 -21.02 4.36 1.15
C SER A 212 -21.94 3.26 1.68
N GLN A 213 -21.43 2.33 2.49
CA GLN A 213 -22.24 1.29 3.12
C GLN A 213 -23.27 1.89 4.10
N ASN A 214 -22.83 2.81 4.96
CA ASN A 214 -23.70 3.46 5.94
C ASN A 214 -24.81 4.28 5.27
N ASN A 215 -24.50 4.97 4.16
CA ASN A 215 -25.50 5.71 3.38
C ASN A 215 -26.55 4.77 2.75
N ALA A 216 -26.14 3.61 2.24
CA ALA A 216 -27.05 2.61 1.69
C ALA A 216 -27.99 2.04 2.76
N ILE A 217 -27.48 1.75 3.96
CA ILE A 217 -28.31 1.27 5.09
C ILE A 217 -29.32 2.34 5.52
N SER A 218 -28.89 3.59 5.63
CA SER A 218 -29.77 4.70 6.05
C SER A 218 -30.89 5.00 5.04
N SER A 219 -30.61 4.88 3.75
CA SER A 219 -31.62 5.07 2.71
C SER A 219 -32.70 3.98 2.73
N LEU A 220 -32.31 2.73 2.95
CA LEU A 220 -33.24 1.60 3.08
C LEU A 220 -34.14 1.74 4.32
N SER A 221 -33.61 2.21 5.44
CA SER A 221 -34.39 2.43 6.66
C SER A 221 -35.42 3.55 6.53
N ARG A 222 -35.09 4.63 5.79
CA ARG A 222 -36.04 5.73 5.48
C ARG A 222 -37.16 5.27 4.56
N GLY A 223 -36.84 4.51 3.51
CA GLY A 223 -37.84 3.99 2.57
C GLY A 223 -38.87 3.08 3.27
N LYS A 224 -38.43 2.21 4.19
CA LYS A 224 -39.34 1.36 4.97
C LYS A 224 -40.27 2.14 5.88
N ARG A 225 -39.85 3.27 6.44
CA ARG A 225 -40.71 4.12 7.29
C ARG A 225 -41.78 4.86 6.49
N MET A 226 -41.47 5.27 5.23
CA MET A 226 -42.42 5.95 4.37
C MET A 226 -43.52 5.02 3.80
N HIS A 227 -43.31 3.72 3.74
CA HIS A 227 -44.30 2.73 3.31
C HIS A 227 -45.11 2.14 4.49
N ALA A 228 -44.79 2.47 5.73
CA ALA A 228 -45.46 1.99 6.92
C ALA A 228 -46.37 3.08 7.58
N ALA A 229 -46.37 4.29 7.03
CA ALA A 229 -47.27 5.41 7.38
C ALA A 229 -48.30 5.63 6.31
#